data_0282b48c4bb34e9fc7a3f669d454fc16
#
_entry.id   0282b48c4bb34e9fc7a3f669d454fc16
#
_cell.length_a   1.000
_cell.length_b   1.000
_cell.length_c   1.000
_cell.angle_alpha   90.00
_cell.angle_beta   90.00
_cell.angle_gamma   90.00
#
_symmetry.space_group_name_H-M   'P 1'
#
loop_
_entity.id
_entity.type
_entity.pdbx_description
1 polymer ?
#
loop_
_entity_poly.entity_id
_entity_poly.type
_entity_poly.pdbx_seq_one_letter_code
_entity_poly.pdbx_strand_id
1 'polypeptide(L)'
;MDIDTPSQTTKKEVLQKERRASSDSVYDTFLQCLTHRAQPSDHISDIVYSQANSSFANVLVPYIRNHRFNSSSTLKPLAIVTPTQESHVQAAVLGSKDIGVHLKIRSGGHDFEGISYISDDAFFILDMFNLRSIEVDIKEETAWVQAGATLGELYYRIWEKSKVHGFPGGVCRTVGVGGHLSGAGYGNMLRKYGLSVDNVLDAKMVDVQGRILDRKAMGEDLFWAIIGGGGASFGVILAYQIKLVPVPEKVTVFRVEKTLDQNATDLVYKWQFVAPGTDPGLFMRLVLQPVTSKTQKGQKTLGASVVALFLGNSDQLLAITDKELPEMGLKKENCREMSWIESVLWWDGFDEGTIPPLETLLSRDYPINFLKRKSDYVQSPISKANLDQLWKKMIELGNVGLMFNPYGGRMSEIPASATPFPHRAGNLFKIQYFINWSDDDPELEKNYLAQIRSLYSYTTPFVSKNPRSAYLNYRDLDIGTSTNGKNSYEEGRVYGVKYFKDNFERLVKVKTAVDPDNFFRNQQSIPSLPK
;
A
#
# COMPACT_ATOMS: atom_id res chain seq x y z
N MET A 1 62.10 13.45 7.91
CA MET A 1 60.95 14.28 7.55
C MET A 1 59.76 13.34 7.43
N ASP A 2 59.03 13.18 8.54
CA ASP A 2 57.83 12.36 8.59
C ASP A 2 56.69 13.17 7.97
N ILE A 3 56.13 12.64 6.89
CA ILE A 3 54.92 13.21 6.26
C ILE A 3 53.74 12.67 7.05
N ASP A 4 53.18 13.53 7.92
CA ASP A 4 51.95 13.24 8.68
C ASP A 4 50.82 12.90 7.73
N THR A 5 50.42 11.65 7.70
CA THR A 5 49.20 11.20 7.02
C THR A 5 47.97 11.56 7.91
N PRO A 6 46.99 12.33 7.43
CA PRO A 6 45.83 12.69 8.24
C PRO A 6 45.09 11.45 8.73
N SER A 7 44.68 11.45 10.01
CA SER A 7 43.97 10.35 10.64
C SER A 7 42.66 10.04 9.88
N GLN A 8 42.18 8.78 9.93
CA GLN A 8 40.93 8.37 9.28
C GLN A 8 39.72 9.20 9.76
N THR A 9 39.77 9.73 10.99
CA THR A 9 38.75 10.61 11.57
C THR A 9 38.69 11.96 10.84
N THR A 10 39.87 12.55 10.58
CA THR A 10 39.96 13.85 9.87
C THR A 10 39.49 13.75 8.42
N LYS A 11 39.75 12.63 7.73
CA LYS A 11 39.24 12.39 6.37
C LYS A 11 37.72 12.23 6.33
N LYS A 12 37.13 11.54 7.31
CA LYS A 12 35.65 11.42 7.43
C LYS A 12 35.01 12.77 7.69
N GLU A 13 35.55 13.59 8.57
CA GLU A 13 35.04 14.92 8.89
C GLU A 13 35.14 15.89 7.70
N VAL A 14 36.23 15.87 6.96
CA VAL A 14 36.38 16.68 5.73
C VAL A 14 35.40 16.26 4.67
N LEU A 15 35.24 14.95 4.39
CA LEU A 15 34.25 14.42 3.42
C LEU A 15 32.83 14.73 3.83
N GLN A 16 32.51 14.72 5.12
CA GLN A 16 31.18 15.06 5.63
C GLN A 16 30.90 16.55 5.49
N LYS A 17 31.92 17.41 5.69
CA LYS A 17 31.83 18.86 5.51
C LYS A 17 31.67 19.24 4.03
N GLU A 18 32.41 18.60 3.13
CA GLU A 18 32.26 18.79 1.67
C GLU A 18 30.90 18.33 1.15
N ARG A 19 30.41 17.17 1.60
CA ARG A 19 29.06 16.68 1.27
C ARG A 19 27.98 17.63 1.76
N ARG A 20 28.14 18.21 2.95
CA ARG A 20 27.19 19.18 3.53
C ARG A 20 27.17 20.49 2.75
N ALA A 21 28.34 21.05 2.41
CA ALA A 21 28.44 22.26 1.58
C ALA A 21 27.85 22.08 0.18
N SER A 22 28.04 20.89 -0.43
CA SER A 22 27.41 20.53 -1.70
C SER A 22 25.89 20.39 -1.59
N SER A 23 25.37 19.83 -0.47
CA SER A 23 23.93 19.67 -0.24
C SER A 23 23.22 21.00 0.00
N ASP A 24 23.87 21.92 0.73
CA ASP A 24 23.33 23.26 1.00
C ASP A 24 23.25 24.08 -0.31
N SER A 25 24.27 24.00 -1.18
CA SER A 25 24.24 24.63 -2.50
C SER A 25 23.13 24.09 -3.41
N VAL A 26 22.87 22.77 -3.38
CA VAL A 26 21.77 22.14 -4.14
C VAL A 26 20.42 22.58 -3.61
N TYR A 27 20.26 22.64 -2.28
CA TYR A 27 19.05 23.14 -1.65
C TYR A 27 18.77 24.61 -2.01
N ASP A 28 19.78 25.48 -1.91
CA ASP A 28 19.62 26.91 -2.25
C ASP A 28 19.22 27.10 -3.71
N THR A 29 19.85 26.35 -4.63
CA THR A 29 19.47 26.36 -6.05
C THR A 29 18.04 25.89 -6.25
N PHE A 30 17.62 24.82 -5.53
CA PHE A 30 16.25 24.33 -5.58
C PHE A 30 15.24 25.38 -5.09
N LEU A 31 15.52 25.99 -3.95
CA LEU A 31 14.65 27.03 -3.38
C LEU A 31 14.52 28.25 -4.31
N GLN A 32 15.61 28.66 -4.95
CA GLN A 32 15.58 29.71 -5.98
C GLN A 32 14.71 29.31 -7.17
N CYS A 33 14.85 28.08 -7.66
CA CYS A 33 14.01 27.54 -8.74
C CYS A 33 12.53 27.55 -8.36
N LEU A 34 12.19 27.16 -7.14
CA LEU A 34 10.80 27.18 -6.64
C LEU A 34 10.26 28.60 -6.57
N THR A 35 11.02 29.51 -5.96
CA THR A 35 10.63 30.91 -5.77
C THR A 35 10.42 31.63 -7.09
N HIS A 36 11.27 31.35 -8.09
CA HIS A 36 11.13 31.95 -9.42
C HIS A 36 9.86 31.49 -10.16
N ARG A 37 9.36 30.29 -9.86
CA ARG A 37 8.16 29.70 -10.52
C ARG A 37 6.86 29.92 -9.73
N ALA A 38 6.97 30.24 -8.45
CA ALA A 38 5.82 30.54 -7.61
C ALA A 38 5.34 31.99 -7.84
N GLN A 39 4.06 32.24 -7.62
CA GLN A 39 3.56 33.61 -7.51
C GLN A 39 4.14 34.22 -6.21
N PRO A 40 4.40 35.54 -6.19
CA PRO A 40 4.89 36.21 -4.96
C PRO A 40 3.99 36.00 -3.73
N SER A 41 2.68 35.81 -3.95
CA SER A 41 1.68 35.50 -2.90
C SER A 41 1.75 34.07 -2.36
N ASP A 42 2.49 33.17 -3.00
CA ASP A 42 2.44 31.73 -2.68
C ASP A 42 3.30 31.34 -1.47
N HIS A 43 4.19 32.25 -1.03
CA HIS A 43 5.08 32.03 0.14
C HIS A 43 5.74 30.65 0.13
N ILE A 44 6.23 30.21 -1.04
CA ILE A 44 6.67 28.82 -1.27
C ILE A 44 7.81 28.39 -0.32
N SER A 45 8.63 29.34 0.18
CA SER A 45 9.67 29.08 1.18
C SER A 45 9.13 28.48 2.49
N ASP A 46 7.90 28.84 2.86
CA ASP A 46 7.29 28.43 4.14
C ASP A 46 6.88 26.94 4.16
N ILE A 47 6.80 26.34 2.99
CA ILE A 47 6.42 24.94 2.81
C ILE A 47 7.61 24.04 2.45
N VAL A 48 8.85 24.55 2.50
CA VAL A 48 10.08 23.82 2.19
C VAL A 48 10.94 23.67 3.43
N TYR A 49 11.18 22.41 3.82
CA TYR A 49 11.92 22.06 5.03
C TYR A 49 13.26 21.43 4.65
N SER A 50 14.38 22.14 4.83
CA SER A 50 15.73 21.58 4.70
C SER A 50 16.16 20.85 5.98
N GLN A 51 17.24 20.08 5.92
CA GLN A 51 17.79 19.40 7.10
C GLN A 51 18.24 20.39 8.21
N ALA A 52 18.50 21.66 7.90
CA ALA A 52 18.82 22.71 8.86
C ALA A 52 17.56 23.28 9.55
N ASN A 53 16.36 23.06 9.01
CA ASN A 53 15.11 23.53 9.60
C ASN A 53 14.75 22.71 10.84
N SER A 54 14.45 23.34 11.96
CA SER A 54 14.09 22.69 13.23
C SER A 54 12.84 21.81 13.13
N SER A 55 11.93 22.08 12.19
CA SER A 55 10.72 21.29 11.95
C SER A 55 10.93 20.12 10.99
N PHE A 56 12.12 19.96 10.39
CA PHE A 56 12.40 18.91 9.39
C PHE A 56 12.04 17.51 9.90
N ALA A 57 12.50 17.16 11.12
CA ALA A 57 12.22 15.85 11.71
C ALA A 57 10.71 15.65 11.97
N ASN A 58 9.99 16.69 12.38
CA ASN A 58 8.56 16.65 12.65
C ASN A 58 7.73 16.43 11.36
N VAL A 59 8.24 16.85 10.21
CA VAL A 59 7.61 16.61 8.92
C VAL A 59 8.01 15.25 8.34
N LEU A 60 9.26 14.81 8.56
CA LEU A 60 9.77 13.55 7.98
C LEU A 60 9.28 12.31 8.72
N VAL A 61 9.51 12.25 10.05
CA VAL A 61 9.45 11.02 10.85
C VAL A 61 8.04 10.43 11.00
N PRO A 62 6.97 11.21 11.24
CA PRO A 62 5.63 10.65 11.44
C PRO A 62 5.09 9.83 10.27
N TYR A 63 5.65 10.04 9.06
CA TYR A 63 5.25 9.34 7.82
C TYR A 63 6.29 8.32 7.35
N ILE A 64 7.27 7.96 8.18
CA ILE A 64 8.11 6.76 7.99
C ILE A 64 7.40 5.60 8.69
N ARG A 65 6.51 4.90 7.97
CA ARG A 65 5.63 3.86 8.55
C ARG A 65 6.31 2.51 8.74
N ASN A 66 7.58 2.37 8.35
CA ASN A 66 8.40 1.19 8.61
C ASN A 66 9.72 1.63 9.27
N HIS A 67 9.89 1.29 10.54
CA HIS A 67 11.05 1.69 11.35
C HIS A 67 12.39 1.22 10.77
N ARG A 68 12.43 0.16 9.96
CA ARG A 68 13.64 -0.30 9.25
C ARG A 68 14.34 0.83 8.48
N PHE A 69 13.58 1.82 8.04
CA PHE A 69 14.06 2.94 7.23
C PHE A 69 14.21 4.26 8.01
N ASN A 70 14.12 4.20 9.33
CA ASN A 70 14.35 5.36 10.20
C ASN A 70 15.70 5.29 10.98
N SER A 71 16.68 4.60 10.43
CA SER A 71 18.00 4.50 11.04
C SER A 71 18.88 5.73 10.78
N SER A 72 19.95 5.88 11.55
CA SER A 72 20.97 6.92 11.35
C SER A 72 21.74 6.76 10.02
N SER A 73 21.81 5.52 9.50
CA SER A 73 22.47 5.20 8.22
C SER A 73 21.56 5.45 7.00
N THR A 74 20.24 5.61 7.20
CA THR A 74 19.32 5.90 6.10
C THR A 74 19.56 7.30 5.56
N LEU A 75 19.82 7.42 4.25
CA LEU A 75 19.98 8.72 3.59
C LEU A 75 18.69 9.55 3.76
N LYS A 76 18.85 10.75 4.29
CA LYS A 76 17.74 11.69 4.48
C LYS A 76 17.55 12.55 3.23
N PRO A 77 16.32 13.00 2.91
CA PRO A 77 16.08 13.92 1.79
C PRO A 77 16.80 15.25 2.03
N LEU A 78 17.27 15.89 0.97
CA LEU A 78 17.87 17.24 1.02
C LEU A 78 16.86 18.27 1.52
N ALA A 79 15.60 18.14 1.06
CA ALA A 79 14.47 18.93 1.54
C ALA A 79 13.15 18.17 1.35
N ILE A 80 12.13 18.64 2.08
CA ILE A 80 10.74 18.19 1.97
C ILE A 80 9.90 19.40 1.56
N VAL A 81 9.12 19.25 0.47
CA VAL A 81 8.13 20.23 0.03
C VAL A 81 6.76 19.74 0.44
N THR A 82 5.97 20.55 1.13
CA THR A 82 4.61 20.25 1.59
C THR A 82 3.58 21.15 0.90
N PRO A 83 3.24 20.89 -0.38
CA PRO A 83 2.43 21.78 -1.19
C PRO A 83 1.04 22.00 -0.57
N THR A 84 0.55 23.25 -0.64
CA THR A 84 -0.80 23.64 -0.22
C THR A 84 -1.72 23.94 -1.42
N GLN A 85 -1.15 23.99 -2.62
CA GLN A 85 -1.87 24.22 -3.87
C GLN A 85 -1.15 23.55 -5.06
N GLU A 86 -1.85 23.39 -6.16
CA GLU A 86 -1.38 22.66 -7.35
C GLU A 86 -0.13 23.31 -7.98
N SER A 87 -0.02 24.65 -7.99
CA SER A 87 1.16 25.38 -8.50
C SER A 87 2.45 25.04 -7.73
N HIS A 88 2.38 24.74 -6.43
CA HIS A 88 3.54 24.29 -5.66
C HIS A 88 4.06 22.93 -6.14
N VAL A 89 3.14 22.04 -6.55
CA VAL A 89 3.51 20.74 -7.12
C VAL A 89 4.19 20.92 -8.48
N GLN A 90 3.64 21.81 -9.34
CA GLN A 90 4.24 22.13 -10.63
C GLN A 90 5.67 22.70 -10.45
N ALA A 91 5.85 23.66 -9.54
CA ALA A 91 7.15 24.24 -9.24
C ALA A 91 8.14 23.19 -8.74
N ALA A 92 7.72 22.28 -7.83
CA ALA A 92 8.58 21.22 -7.29
C ALA A 92 9.03 20.22 -8.37
N VAL A 93 8.14 19.81 -9.28
CA VAL A 93 8.46 18.92 -10.40
C VAL A 93 9.50 19.57 -11.32
N LEU A 94 9.22 20.79 -11.77
CA LEU A 94 10.10 21.52 -12.69
C LEU A 94 11.45 21.87 -12.04
N GLY A 95 11.44 22.35 -10.79
CA GLY A 95 12.66 22.67 -10.05
C GLY A 95 13.56 21.46 -9.83
N SER A 96 12.99 20.33 -9.44
CA SER A 96 13.75 19.07 -9.28
C SER A 96 14.34 18.58 -10.61
N LYS A 97 13.57 18.71 -11.71
CA LYS A 97 13.99 18.31 -13.03
C LYS A 97 15.17 19.17 -13.54
N ASP A 98 15.07 20.50 -13.39
CA ASP A 98 16.10 21.43 -13.87
C ASP A 98 17.46 21.22 -13.20
N ILE A 99 17.45 20.88 -11.92
CA ILE A 99 18.69 20.62 -11.17
C ILE A 99 19.10 19.14 -11.20
N GLY A 100 18.31 18.26 -11.83
CA GLY A 100 18.61 16.84 -11.99
C GLY A 100 18.54 16.02 -10.69
N VAL A 101 17.85 16.51 -9.65
CA VAL A 101 17.70 15.82 -8.37
C VAL A 101 16.43 14.97 -8.35
N HIS A 102 16.52 13.79 -7.78
CA HIS A 102 15.43 12.83 -7.70
C HIS A 102 14.27 13.35 -6.82
N LEU A 103 13.04 13.24 -7.30
CA LEU A 103 11.84 13.62 -6.57
C LEU A 103 11.05 12.37 -6.13
N LYS A 104 10.93 12.16 -4.82
CA LYS A 104 10.08 11.13 -4.23
C LYS A 104 8.71 11.74 -3.88
N ILE A 105 7.64 11.03 -4.20
CA ILE A 105 6.27 11.47 -3.93
C ILE A 105 5.74 10.67 -2.74
N ARG A 106 5.29 11.38 -1.69
CA ARG A 106 4.75 10.77 -0.48
C ARG A 106 3.30 11.21 -0.25
N SER A 107 2.39 10.25 -0.12
CA SER A 107 1.01 10.46 0.32
C SER A 107 0.89 10.05 1.80
N GLY A 108 0.47 8.81 2.12
CA GLY A 108 0.37 8.32 3.50
C GLY A 108 1.66 7.72 4.10
N GLY A 109 2.70 7.52 3.30
CA GLY A 109 3.96 6.92 3.76
C GLY A 109 3.89 5.44 4.12
N HIS A 110 2.88 4.70 3.66
CA HIS A 110 2.65 3.28 3.98
C HIS A 110 3.39 2.28 3.08
N ASP A 111 4.28 2.73 2.21
CA ASP A 111 5.09 1.82 1.40
C ASP A 111 5.92 0.89 2.30
N PHE A 112 5.76 -0.42 2.13
CA PHE A 112 6.41 -1.42 2.98
C PHE A 112 7.93 -1.47 2.81
N GLU A 113 8.45 -0.98 1.68
CA GLU A 113 9.88 -0.89 1.38
C GLU A 113 10.40 0.55 1.42
N GLY A 114 9.61 1.50 1.93
CA GLY A 114 10.03 2.88 2.16
C GLY A 114 10.27 3.71 0.91
N ILE A 115 9.93 3.23 -0.29
CA ILE A 115 10.28 3.84 -1.59
C ILE A 115 9.84 5.31 -1.70
N SER A 116 8.76 5.70 -1.02
CA SER A 116 8.25 7.07 -1.03
C SER A 116 9.07 8.06 -0.17
N TYR A 117 10.03 7.56 0.63
CA TYR A 117 10.82 8.40 1.53
C TYR A 117 12.28 7.96 1.71
N ILE A 118 12.75 6.94 0.96
CA ILE A 118 14.16 6.55 0.91
C ILE A 118 14.70 6.59 -0.53
N SER A 119 16.00 6.77 -0.67
CA SER A 119 16.73 6.69 -1.93
C SER A 119 18.19 6.33 -1.68
N ASP A 120 18.85 5.76 -2.69
CA ASP A 120 20.30 5.53 -2.68
C ASP A 120 21.08 6.79 -3.12
N ASP A 121 20.42 7.68 -3.89
CA ASP A 121 20.96 8.95 -4.35
C ASP A 121 20.31 10.14 -3.61
N ALA A 122 20.92 11.33 -3.73
CA ALA A 122 20.36 12.58 -3.22
C ALA A 122 18.94 12.83 -3.80
N PHE A 123 18.01 13.23 -2.96
CA PHE A 123 16.61 13.36 -3.36
C PHE A 123 15.85 14.41 -2.55
N PHE A 124 14.73 14.85 -3.10
CA PHE A 124 13.69 15.62 -2.41
C PHE A 124 12.47 14.74 -2.15
N ILE A 125 11.69 15.10 -1.14
CA ILE A 125 10.34 14.55 -0.94
C ILE A 125 9.32 15.63 -1.28
N LEU A 126 8.38 15.30 -2.15
CA LEU A 126 7.13 16.03 -2.34
C LEU A 126 6.06 15.33 -1.50
N ASP A 127 5.71 15.93 -0.37
CA ASP A 127 4.76 15.37 0.58
C ASP A 127 3.38 15.97 0.38
N MET A 128 2.48 15.19 -0.17
CA MET A 128 1.13 15.62 -0.54
C MET A 128 0.19 15.88 0.66
N PHE A 129 0.68 15.76 1.89
CA PHE A 129 -0.06 15.82 3.14
C PHE A 129 -1.12 16.95 3.24
N ASN A 130 -0.81 18.14 2.75
CA ASN A 130 -1.72 19.29 2.81
C ASN A 130 -2.79 19.29 1.71
N LEU A 131 -2.54 18.62 0.58
CA LEU A 131 -3.51 18.48 -0.51
C LEU A 131 -4.45 17.32 -0.22
N ARG A 132 -5.46 17.55 0.65
CA ARG A 132 -6.34 16.53 1.22
C ARG A 132 -7.82 16.91 1.23
N SER A 133 -8.25 17.85 0.40
CA SER A 133 -9.67 18.18 0.23
C SER A 133 -10.46 16.96 -0.26
N ILE A 134 -11.69 16.83 0.23
CA ILE A 134 -12.64 15.78 -0.14
C ILE A 134 -13.99 16.45 -0.35
N GLU A 135 -14.46 16.43 -1.59
CA GLU A 135 -15.73 17.03 -2.01
C GLU A 135 -16.67 15.92 -2.43
N VAL A 136 -17.69 15.67 -1.61
CA VAL A 136 -18.69 14.59 -1.81
C VAL A 136 -19.94 15.15 -2.42
N ASP A 137 -20.34 14.62 -3.57
CA ASP A 137 -21.64 14.86 -4.22
C ASP A 137 -22.50 13.59 -4.16
N ILE A 138 -23.50 13.62 -3.28
CA ILE A 138 -24.40 12.47 -3.07
C ILE A 138 -25.42 12.34 -4.21
N LYS A 139 -25.77 13.43 -4.92
CA LYS A 139 -26.72 13.34 -6.05
C LYS A 139 -26.13 12.58 -7.22
N GLU A 140 -24.84 12.84 -7.48
CA GLU A 140 -24.08 12.15 -8.54
C GLU A 140 -23.41 10.86 -8.04
N GLU A 141 -23.52 10.53 -6.75
CA GLU A 141 -22.85 9.40 -6.10
C GLU A 141 -21.33 9.41 -6.37
N THR A 142 -20.71 10.59 -6.28
CA THR A 142 -19.27 10.76 -6.56
C THR A 142 -18.57 11.55 -5.46
N ALA A 143 -17.24 11.50 -5.47
CA ALA A 143 -16.40 12.41 -4.69
C ALA A 143 -15.11 12.75 -5.43
N TRP A 144 -14.67 14.00 -5.36
CA TRP A 144 -13.30 14.39 -5.64
C TRP A 144 -12.46 14.29 -4.38
N VAL A 145 -11.33 13.61 -4.48
CA VAL A 145 -10.43 13.33 -3.34
C VAL A 145 -9.01 13.65 -3.71
N GLN A 146 -8.40 14.60 -3.03
CA GLN A 146 -6.98 14.93 -3.22
C GLN A 146 -6.07 13.81 -2.71
N ALA A 147 -4.92 13.62 -3.38
CA ALA A 147 -4.03 12.49 -3.18
C ALA A 147 -3.37 12.42 -1.80
N GLY A 148 -3.31 13.52 -1.06
CA GLY A 148 -2.80 13.57 0.31
C GLY A 148 -3.83 13.20 1.37
N ALA A 149 -5.11 13.02 1.02
CA ALA A 149 -6.13 12.52 1.94
C ALA A 149 -5.84 11.07 2.34
N THR A 150 -6.31 10.66 3.53
CA THR A 150 -6.28 9.27 3.96
C THR A 150 -7.62 8.58 3.71
N LEU A 151 -7.62 7.24 3.73
CA LEU A 151 -8.84 6.46 3.61
C LEU A 151 -9.82 6.74 4.75
N GLY A 152 -9.33 6.93 5.98
CA GLY A 152 -10.17 7.29 7.13
C GLY A 152 -10.87 8.64 6.93
N GLU A 153 -10.12 9.66 6.48
CA GLU A 153 -10.71 10.97 6.13
C GLU A 153 -11.77 10.82 5.03
N LEU A 154 -11.51 10.02 3.99
CA LEU A 154 -12.45 9.77 2.92
C LEU A 154 -13.75 9.12 3.44
N TYR A 155 -13.64 8.04 4.22
CA TYR A 155 -14.79 7.34 4.76
C TYR A 155 -15.62 8.23 5.69
N TYR A 156 -14.97 9.01 6.52
CA TYR A 156 -15.62 9.94 7.43
C TYR A 156 -16.40 11.02 6.66
N ARG A 157 -15.80 11.62 5.61
CA ARG A 157 -16.46 12.65 4.79
C ARG A 157 -17.64 12.11 3.98
N ILE A 158 -17.57 10.87 3.49
CA ILE A 158 -18.72 10.20 2.86
C ILE A 158 -19.83 10.02 3.89
N TRP A 159 -19.50 9.48 5.08
CA TRP A 159 -20.47 9.25 6.15
C TRP A 159 -21.15 10.54 6.66
N GLU A 160 -20.44 11.64 6.73
CA GLU A 160 -21.06 12.94 7.08
C GLU A 160 -22.20 13.32 6.14
N LYS A 161 -22.07 13.00 4.85
CA LYS A 161 -23.04 13.32 3.80
C LYS A 161 -24.12 12.26 3.64
N SER A 162 -23.81 10.98 3.84
CA SER A 162 -24.74 9.87 3.67
C SER A 162 -24.39 8.68 4.55
N LYS A 163 -25.41 8.07 5.16
CA LYS A 163 -25.26 6.86 6.01
C LYS A 163 -25.35 5.56 5.22
N VAL A 164 -25.69 5.65 3.93
CA VAL A 164 -25.93 4.49 3.04
C VAL A 164 -25.00 4.49 1.81
N HIS A 165 -23.93 5.27 1.84
CA HIS A 165 -22.88 5.24 0.84
C HIS A 165 -21.52 4.95 1.48
N GLY A 166 -20.66 4.29 0.72
CA GLY A 166 -19.29 3.95 1.09
C GLY A 166 -18.36 3.98 -0.12
N PHE A 167 -17.12 3.51 0.11
CA PHE A 167 -16.13 3.35 -0.96
C PHE A 167 -15.35 2.05 -0.75
N PRO A 168 -15.13 1.21 -1.79
CA PRO A 168 -14.45 -0.09 -1.65
C PRO A 168 -12.92 0.07 -1.56
N GLY A 169 -12.46 0.82 -0.56
CA GLY A 169 -11.05 1.03 -0.24
C GLY A 169 -10.54 0.09 0.86
N GLY A 170 -9.27 0.28 1.23
CA GLY A 170 -8.58 -0.52 2.25
C GLY A 170 -9.08 -0.29 3.66
N VAL A 171 -8.70 -1.17 4.58
CA VAL A 171 -9.21 -1.19 5.96
C VAL A 171 -8.39 -0.34 6.94
N CYS A 172 -7.18 0.05 6.61
CA CYS A 172 -6.33 0.88 7.47
C CYS A 172 -6.60 2.38 7.21
N ARG A 173 -7.08 3.11 8.22
CA ARG A 173 -7.52 4.50 8.12
C ARG A 173 -6.44 5.48 7.67
N THR A 174 -5.18 5.24 8.01
CA THR A 174 -4.07 6.18 7.75
C THR A 174 -3.39 5.98 6.39
N VAL A 175 -3.82 4.99 5.59
CA VAL A 175 -3.31 4.79 4.23
C VAL A 175 -3.73 5.96 3.34
N GLY A 176 -2.76 6.56 2.64
CA GLY A 176 -3.02 7.68 1.73
C GLY A 176 -3.71 7.24 0.45
N VAL A 177 -4.74 8.01 0.05
CA VAL A 177 -5.55 7.77 -1.16
C VAL A 177 -4.68 7.72 -2.41
N GLY A 178 -3.73 8.65 -2.56
CA GLY A 178 -2.85 8.72 -3.73
C GLY A 178 -2.09 7.43 -3.98
N GLY A 179 -1.42 6.87 -2.95
CA GLY A 179 -0.71 5.60 -3.07
C GLY A 179 -1.66 4.40 -3.22
N HIS A 180 -2.76 4.40 -2.50
CA HIS A 180 -3.73 3.32 -2.50
C HIS A 180 -4.31 3.06 -3.90
N LEU A 181 -4.84 4.11 -4.54
CA LEU A 181 -5.43 4.00 -5.88
C LEU A 181 -4.36 3.80 -6.96
N SER A 182 -3.19 4.42 -6.83
CA SER A 182 -2.08 4.22 -7.78
C SER A 182 -1.68 2.74 -7.93
N GLY A 183 -1.83 1.93 -6.90
CA GLY A 183 -1.52 0.49 -6.92
C GLY A 183 -2.78 -0.41 -6.89
N ALA A 184 -3.89 0.05 -7.43
CA ALA A 184 -5.19 -0.61 -7.56
C ALA A 184 -6.11 -0.46 -6.33
N GLY A 185 -5.61 -0.65 -5.12
CA GLY A 185 -6.39 -0.54 -3.89
C GLY A 185 -7.46 -1.63 -3.71
N TYR A 186 -7.39 -2.37 -2.61
CA TYR A 186 -8.43 -3.35 -2.27
C TYR A 186 -8.84 -3.24 -0.81
N GLY A 187 -10.07 -3.68 -0.53
CA GLY A 187 -10.62 -3.77 0.81
C GLY A 187 -11.61 -4.92 0.95
N ASN A 188 -12.37 -4.88 2.03
CA ASN A 188 -13.34 -5.92 2.39
C ASN A 188 -14.65 -5.90 1.58
N MET A 189 -14.80 -4.95 0.65
CA MET A 189 -15.93 -4.88 -0.28
C MET A 189 -15.56 -5.29 -1.72
N LEU A 190 -14.31 -5.76 -1.96
CA LEU A 190 -13.82 -6.03 -3.32
C LEU A 190 -14.64 -7.08 -4.08
N ARG A 191 -15.25 -8.04 -3.39
CA ARG A 191 -16.02 -9.10 -4.04
C ARG A 191 -17.35 -8.59 -4.62
N LYS A 192 -17.91 -7.53 -4.04
CA LYS A 192 -19.17 -6.91 -4.49
C LYS A 192 -18.94 -5.76 -5.46
N TYR A 193 -17.91 -4.93 -5.21
CA TYR A 193 -17.73 -3.66 -5.92
C TYR A 193 -16.41 -3.56 -6.71
N GLY A 194 -15.57 -4.61 -6.69
CA GLY A 194 -14.25 -4.58 -7.30
C GLY A 194 -13.23 -3.83 -6.44
N LEU A 195 -12.12 -3.49 -7.05
CA LEU A 195 -11.05 -2.71 -6.43
C LEU A 195 -11.42 -1.22 -6.37
N SER A 196 -10.64 -0.45 -5.58
CA SER A 196 -10.82 1.00 -5.52
C SER A 196 -10.72 1.65 -6.91
N VAL A 197 -9.77 1.21 -7.75
CA VAL A 197 -9.59 1.75 -9.11
C VAL A 197 -10.73 1.39 -10.07
N ASP A 198 -11.48 0.33 -9.84
CA ASP A 198 -12.66 -0.02 -10.64
C ASP A 198 -13.81 0.99 -10.44
N ASN A 199 -13.67 1.87 -9.45
CA ASN A 199 -14.60 2.93 -9.10
C ASN A 199 -13.98 4.33 -9.28
N VAL A 200 -12.93 4.49 -10.09
CA VAL A 200 -12.34 5.79 -10.47
C VAL A 200 -12.93 6.25 -11.78
N LEU A 201 -13.42 7.50 -11.80
CA LEU A 201 -14.09 8.13 -12.95
C LEU A 201 -13.16 9.09 -13.69
N ASP A 202 -12.37 9.87 -12.94
CA ASP A 202 -11.46 10.88 -13.46
C ASP A 202 -10.26 11.03 -12.52
N ALA A 203 -9.24 11.76 -12.96
CA ALA A 203 -8.09 12.10 -12.14
C ALA A 203 -7.47 13.43 -12.61
N LYS A 204 -6.78 14.12 -11.69
CA LYS A 204 -5.88 15.24 -12.01
C LYS A 204 -4.45 14.85 -11.65
N MET A 205 -3.51 15.19 -12.51
CA MET A 205 -2.08 14.97 -12.24
C MET A 205 -1.20 16.09 -12.79
N VAL A 206 0.02 16.21 -12.26
CA VAL A 206 1.09 17.02 -12.84
C VAL A 206 2.04 16.08 -13.59
N ASP A 207 2.27 16.35 -14.86
CA ASP A 207 3.19 15.61 -15.72
C ASP A 207 4.66 16.08 -15.59
N VAL A 208 5.57 15.45 -16.33
CA VAL A 208 7.00 15.75 -16.31
C VAL A 208 7.35 17.14 -16.92
N GLN A 209 6.41 17.78 -17.60
CA GLN A 209 6.49 19.15 -18.10
C GLN A 209 5.86 20.17 -17.15
N GLY A 210 5.38 19.74 -15.98
CA GLY A 210 4.70 20.61 -15.01
C GLY A 210 3.27 21.00 -15.41
N ARG A 211 2.66 20.35 -16.39
CA ARG A 211 1.28 20.63 -16.82
C ARG A 211 0.30 19.88 -15.94
N ILE A 212 -0.81 20.52 -15.60
CA ILE A 212 -1.94 19.88 -14.94
C ILE A 212 -2.81 19.24 -16.03
N LEU A 213 -3.02 17.94 -15.90
CA LEU A 213 -3.82 17.13 -16.82
C LEU A 213 -5.01 16.52 -16.09
N ASP A 214 -6.22 16.68 -16.65
CA ASP A 214 -7.41 15.88 -16.34
C ASP A 214 -7.45 14.63 -17.23
N ARG A 215 -8.42 13.75 -17.07
CA ARG A 215 -8.57 12.54 -17.88
C ARG A 215 -8.59 12.85 -19.38
N LYS A 216 -9.30 13.91 -19.79
CA LYS A 216 -9.41 14.28 -21.20
C LYS A 216 -8.05 14.70 -21.77
N ALA A 217 -7.28 15.48 -21.03
CA ALA A 217 -5.94 15.92 -21.43
C ALA A 217 -4.89 14.79 -21.37
N MET A 218 -5.03 13.83 -20.44
CA MET A 218 -4.19 12.63 -20.37
C MET A 218 -4.41 11.70 -21.57
N GLY A 219 -5.64 11.62 -22.06
CA GLY A 219 -6.06 10.53 -22.95
C GLY A 219 -6.19 9.19 -22.23
N GLU A 220 -6.78 8.21 -22.92
CA GLU A 220 -7.15 6.92 -22.30
C GLU A 220 -5.95 6.10 -21.83
N ASP A 221 -4.81 6.15 -22.51
CA ASP A 221 -3.65 5.32 -22.14
C ASP A 221 -2.97 5.79 -20.86
N LEU A 222 -2.74 7.10 -20.68
CA LEU A 222 -2.13 7.63 -19.47
C LEU A 222 -3.11 7.51 -18.28
N PHE A 223 -4.40 7.82 -18.50
CA PHE A 223 -5.43 7.61 -17.48
C PHE A 223 -5.47 6.15 -17.02
N TRP A 224 -5.51 5.19 -17.96
CA TRP A 224 -5.43 3.77 -17.65
C TRP A 224 -4.17 3.45 -16.84
N ALA A 225 -3.00 3.96 -17.21
CA ALA A 225 -1.73 3.64 -16.57
C ALA A 225 -1.66 4.08 -15.09
N ILE A 226 -2.29 5.21 -14.73
CA ILE A 226 -2.22 5.74 -13.36
C ILE A 226 -3.22 5.11 -12.38
N ILE A 227 -4.25 4.40 -12.87
CA ILE A 227 -5.25 3.72 -12.05
C ILE A 227 -4.87 2.25 -11.80
N GLY A 228 -3.81 2.03 -11.04
CA GLY A 228 -3.33 0.69 -10.66
C GLY A 228 -1.95 0.32 -11.21
N GLY A 229 -1.35 1.11 -12.10
CA GLY A 229 -0.02 0.86 -12.67
C GLY A 229 1.14 1.54 -11.92
N GLY A 230 0.86 2.18 -10.77
CA GLY A 230 1.87 2.91 -10.01
C GLY A 230 2.01 4.36 -10.48
N GLY A 231 1.03 5.22 -10.14
CA GLY A 231 0.93 6.60 -10.61
C GLY A 231 2.22 7.41 -10.51
N ALA A 232 2.99 7.22 -9.45
CA ALA A 232 4.30 7.86 -9.25
C ALA A 232 5.38 7.47 -10.28
N SER A 233 5.12 6.54 -11.19
CA SER A 233 5.97 6.26 -12.37
C SER A 233 5.69 7.20 -13.54
N PHE A 234 4.57 7.93 -13.54
CA PHE A 234 4.10 8.71 -14.70
C PHE A 234 3.97 10.20 -14.39
N GLY A 235 3.84 10.57 -13.12
CA GLY A 235 3.65 11.95 -12.69
C GLY A 235 3.23 12.04 -11.23
N VAL A 236 2.79 13.22 -10.82
CA VAL A 236 2.28 13.49 -9.47
C VAL A 236 0.75 13.55 -9.52
N ILE A 237 0.09 12.59 -8.91
CA ILE A 237 -1.38 12.60 -8.79
C ILE A 237 -1.79 13.71 -7.81
N LEU A 238 -2.69 14.58 -8.24
CA LEU A 238 -3.27 15.65 -7.43
C LEU A 238 -4.57 15.19 -6.77
N ALA A 239 -5.47 14.57 -7.54
CA ALA A 239 -6.77 14.11 -7.06
C ALA A 239 -7.33 13.00 -7.95
N TYR A 240 -8.28 12.24 -7.41
CA TYR A 240 -9.13 11.31 -8.13
C TYR A 240 -10.61 11.68 -7.96
N GLN A 241 -11.39 11.55 -9.01
CA GLN A 241 -12.84 11.47 -8.92
C GLN A 241 -13.25 10.01 -8.80
N ILE A 242 -13.97 9.70 -7.74
CA ILE A 242 -14.39 8.33 -7.43
C ILE A 242 -15.90 8.20 -7.44
N LYS A 243 -16.38 7.01 -7.79
CA LYS A 243 -17.79 6.62 -7.64
C LYS A 243 -18.00 6.06 -6.24
N LEU A 244 -19.03 6.54 -5.56
CA LEU A 244 -19.49 5.99 -4.29
C LEU A 244 -20.34 4.75 -4.55
N VAL A 245 -20.37 3.83 -3.58
CA VAL A 245 -21.14 2.59 -3.67
C VAL A 245 -22.19 2.52 -2.56
N PRO A 246 -23.38 1.94 -2.80
CA PRO A 246 -24.37 1.78 -1.76
C PRO A 246 -23.91 0.78 -0.70
N VAL A 247 -24.14 1.11 0.55
CA VAL A 247 -23.97 0.20 1.69
C VAL A 247 -25.26 0.15 2.50
N PRO A 248 -25.64 -1.01 3.09
CA PRO A 248 -26.82 -1.08 3.93
C PRO A 248 -26.63 -0.27 5.22
N GLU A 249 -27.73 0.18 5.83
CA GLU A 249 -27.70 0.90 7.12
C GLU A 249 -27.02 0.07 8.22
N LYS A 250 -27.19 -1.27 8.16
CA LYS A 250 -26.53 -2.21 9.05
C LYS A 250 -25.74 -3.24 8.28
N VAL A 251 -24.52 -3.45 8.72
CA VAL A 251 -23.62 -4.53 8.29
C VAL A 251 -23.31 -5.43 9.46
N THR A 252 -22.86 -6.64 9.19
CA THR A 252 -22.44 -7.58 10.23
C THR A 252 -20.94 -7.86 10.11
N VAL A 253 -20.21 -7.74 11.22
CA VAL A 253 -18.82 -8.18 11.35
C VAL A 253 -18.72 -9.33 12.33
N PHE A 254 -17.72 -10.20 12.13
CA PHE A 254 -17.40 -11.26 13.08
C PHE A 254 -15.93 -11.66 13.03
N ARG A 255 -15.48 -12.28 14.14
CA ARG A 255 -14.22 -12.98 14.22
C ARG A 255 -14.47 -14.36 14.85
N VAL A 256 -14.03 -15.42 14.16
CA VAL A 256 -14.01 -16.79 14.71
C VAL A 256 -12.60 -17.32 14.60
N GLU A 257 -12.06 -17.83 15.70
CA GLU A 257 -10.72 -18.40 15.77
C GLU A 257 -10.78 -19.89 16.09
N LYS A 258 -9.96 -20.69 15.40
CA LYS A 258 -9.75 -22.10 15.66
C LYS A 258 -8.26 -22.43 15.64
N THR A 259 -7.88 -23.37 16.50
CA THR A 259 -6.54 -23.97 16.56
C THR A 259 -6.54 -25.36 15.91
N LEU A 260 -5.37 -25.99 15.75
CA LEU A 260 -5.28 -27.32 15.12
C LEU A 260 -6.08 -28.39 15.87
N ASP A 261 -6.09 -28.34 17.20
CA ASP A 261 -6.91 -29.20 18.05
C ASP A 261 -8.43 -28.95 17.95
N GLN A 262 -8.81 -27.82 17.31
CA GLN A 262 -10.19 -27.46 16.98
C GLN A 262 -10.51 -27.62 15.48
N ASN A 263 -9.77 -28.46 14.77
CA ASN A 263 -9.93 -28.73 13.34
C ASN A 263 -9.70 -27.53 12.42
N ALA A 264 -8.74 -26.63 12.74
CA ALA A 264 -8.40 -25.48 11.89
C ALA A 264 -8.02 -25.89 10.46
N THR A 265 -7.36 -27.05 10.23
CA THR A 265 -7.03 -27.51 8.87
C THR A 265 -8.28 -27.74 8.03
N ASP A 266 -9.35 -28.33 8.60
CA ASP A 266 -10.60 -28.56 7.88
C ASP A 266 -11.30 -27.25 7.52
N LEU A 267 -11.35 -26.32 8.46
CA LEU A 267 -11.87 -24.97 8.21
C LEU A 267 -11.12 -24.28 7.07
N VAL A 268 -9.77 -24.23 7.11
CA VAL A 268 -8.95 -23.59 6.07
C VAL A 268 -9.11 -24.28 4.73
N TYR A 269 -9.15 -25.61 4.71
CA TYR A 269 -9.35 -26.36 3.48
C TYR A 269 -10.69 -26.04 2.82
N LYS A 270 -11.78 -26.05 3.57
CA LYS A 270 -13.13 -25.71 3.07
C LYS A 270 -13.26 -24.25 2.67
N TRP A 271 -12.66 -23.35 3.44
CA TRP A 271 -12.66 -21.92 3.16
C TRP A 271 -12.16 -21.59 1.74
N GLN A 272 -11.16 -22.31 1.22
CA GLN A 272 -10.61 -22.09 -0.12
C GLN A 272 -11.64 -22.26 -1.24
N PHE A 273 -12.66 -23.06 -1.05
CA PHE A 273 -13.73 -23.31 -2.01
C PHE A 273 -14.91 -22.37 -1.79
N VAL A 274 -15.25 -22.11 -0.53
CA VAL A 274 -16.42 -21.34 -0.15
C VAL A 274 -16.17 -19.85 -0.30
N ALA A 275 -15.11 -19.32 0.28
CA ALA A 275 -14.92 -17.88 0.38
C ALA A 275 -14.82 -17.14 -0.98
N PRO A 276 -14.25 -17.71 -2.06
CA PRO A 276 -14.32 -17.11 -3.38
C PRO A 276 -15.70 -17.21 -4.07
N GLY A 277 -16.52 -18.20 -3.70
CA GLY A 277 -17.78 -18.54 -4.37
C GLY A 277 -19.06 -18.10 -3.66
N THR A 278 -19.00 -17.76 -2.37
CA THR A 278 -20.15 -17.38 -1.55
C THR A 278 -20.75 -16.02 -1.97
N ASP A 279 -21.81 -15.58 -1.29
CA ASP A 279 -22.43 -14.27 -1.49
C ASP A 279 -21.39 -13.16 -1.68
N PRO A 280 -21.45 -12.33 -2.74
CA PRO A 280 -20.46 -11.28 -2.97
C PRO A 280 -20.44 -10.19 -1.89
N GLY A 281 -21.52 -10.03 -1.11
CA GLY A 281 -21.57 -9.15 0.06
C GLY A 281 -20.84 -9.69 1.28
N LEU A 282 -20.39 -10.96 1.26
CA LEU A 282 -19.62 -11.58 2.34
C LEU A 282 -18.12 -11.64 1.98
N PHE A 283 -17.31 -10.95 2.76
CA PHE A 283 -15.85 -11.01 2.67
C PHE A 283 -15.30 -11.67 3.93
N MET A 284 -14.66 -12.81 3.78
CA MET A 284 -14.06 -13.60 4.88
C MET A 284 -12.54 -13.66 4.72
N ARG A 285 -11.81 -12.76 5.36
CA ARG A 285 -10.34 -12.84 5.47
C ARG A 285 -9.96 -13.96 6.42
N LEU A 286 -8.92 -14.73 6.06
CA LEU A 286 -8.35 -15.73 6.94
C LEU A 286 -6.96 -15.27 7.38
N VAL A 287 -6.73 -15.19 8.69
CA VAL A 287 -5.42 -14.87 9.29
C VAL A 287 -4.88 -16.13 9.94
N LEU A 288 -3.68 -16.52 9.55
CA LEU A 288 -2.99 -17.75 9.97
C LEU A 288 -1.67 -17.37 10.63
N GLN A 289 -1.46 -17.78 11.87
CA GLN A 289 -0.22 -17.47 12.58
C GLN A 289 0.07 -18.50 13.67
N PRO A 290 1.35 -18.74 13.99
CA PRO A 290 1.72 -19.52 15.17
C PRO A 290 1.26 -18.82 16.44
N VAL A 291 0.53 -19.55 17.29
CA VAL A 291 0.05 -19.09 18.60
C VAL A 291 0.46 -20.05 19.69
N THR A 292 0.45 -19.60 20.94
CA THR A 292 0.69 -20.50 22.09
C THR A 292 -0.50 -21.42 22.27
N SER A 293 -0.25 -22.74 22.37
CA SER A 293 -1.29 -23.73 22.63
C SER A 293 -1.93 -23.51 24.00
N LYS A 294 -3.26 -23.56 24.04
CA LYS A 294 -4.02 -23.51 25.30
C LYS A 294 -4.11 -24.89 25.98
N THR A 295 -3.93 -25.97 25.19
CA THR A 295 -4.06 -27.36 25.65
C THR A 295 -2.72 -27.99 25.96
N GLN A 296 -1.62 -27.52 25.36
CA GLN A 296 -0.27 -28.06 25.56
C GLN A 296 0.68 -26.94 26.00
N LYS A 297 0.92 -26.84 27.32
CA LYS A 297 1.73 -25.78 27.92
C LYS A 297 3.13 -25.69 27.29
N GLY A 298 3.52 -24.49 26.86
CA GLY A 298 4.84 -24.21 26.29
C GLY A 298 5.00 -24.60 24.83
N GLN A 299 4.00 -25.18 24.17
CA GLN A 299 4.03 -25.52 22.76
C GLN A 299 3.35 -24.45 21.91
N LYS A 300 3.80 -24.34 20.66
CA LYS A 300 3.15 -23.55 19.62
C LYS A 300 2.17 -24.42 18.83
N THR A 301 1.07 -23.84 18.44
CA THR A 301 0.10 -24.39 17.48
C THR A 301 -0.20 -23.35 16.41
N LEU A 302 -0.97 -23.70 15.38
CA LEU A 302 -1.48 -22.72 14.43
C LEU A 302 -2.83 -22.20 14.92
N GLY A 303 -3.00 -20.88 14.92
CA GLY A 303 -4.28 -20.19 14.99
C GLY A 303 -4.76 -19.80 13.59
N ALA A 304 -6.02 -20.09 13.31
CA ALA A 304 -6.73 -19.70 12.09
C ALA A 304 -7.93 -18.84 12.47
N SER A 305 -7.83 -17.52 12.20
CA SER A 305 -8.90 -16.55 12.49
C SER A 305 -9.61 -16.16 11.21
N VAL A 306 -10.91 -16.41 11.11
CA VAL A 306 -11.77 -15.85 10.07
C VAL A 306 -12.29 -14.51 10.56
N VAL A 307 -11.92 -13.44 9.83
CA VAL A 307 -12.34 -12.07 10.10
C VAL A 307 -13.18 -11.59 8.93
N ALA A 308 -14.42 -11.16 9.18
CA ALA A 308 -15.37 -10.97 8.09
C ALA A 308 -16.18 -9.67 8.17
N LEU A 309 -16.62 -9.21 6.99
CA LEU A 309 -17.66 -8.23 6.79
C LEU A 309 -18.73 -8.84 5.92
N PHE A 310 -19.99 -8.74 6.35
CA PHE A 310 -21.16 -9.04 5.55
C PHE A 310 -22.03 -7.79 5.38
N LEU A 311 -22.38 -7.48 4.14
CA LEU A 311 -23.25 -6.35 3.80
C LEU A 311 -24.74 -6.73 3.95
N GLY A 312 -25.12 -7.10 5.17
CA GLY A 312 -26.44 -7.54 5.58
C GLY A 312 -26.49 -7.82 7.08
N ASN A 313 -27.62 -8.35 7.56
CA ASN A 313 -27.85 -8.67 8.97
C ASN A 313 -27.31 -10.05 9.36
N SER A 314 -27.22 -10.30 10.67
CA SER A 314 -26.66 -11.53 11.24
C SER A 314 -27.47 -12.78 10.92
N ASP A 315 -28.81 -12.69 10.78
CA ASP A 315 -29.64 -13.85 10.49
C ASP A 315 -29.42 -14.34 9.04
N GLN A 316 -29.30 -13.42 8.08
CA GLN A 316 -28.92 -13.74 6.70
C GLN A 316 -27.52 -14.35 6.64
N LEU A 317 -26.56 -13.77 7.37
CA LEU A 317 -25.20 -14.28 7.45
C LEU A 317 -25.15 -15.72 7.98
N LEU A 318 -25.85 -16.01 9.09
CA LEU A 318 -25.91 -17.34 9.67
C LEU A 318 -26.50 -18.37 8.71
N ALA A 319 -27.59 -18.02 7.99
CA ALA A 319 -28.18 -18.91 6.99
C ALA A 319 -27.20 -19.27 5.85
N ILE A 320 -26.30 -18.34 5.46
CA ILE A 320 -25.25 -18.60 4.48
C ILE A 320 -24.17 -19.53 5.09
N THR A 321 -23.65 -19.16 6.25
CA THR A 321 -22.46 -19.84 6.84
C THR A 321 -22.79 -21.23 7.35
N ASP A 322 -23.98 -21.47 7.90
CA ASP A 322 -24.43 -22.80 8.35
C ASP A 322 -24.55 -23.78 7.17
N LYS A 323 -24.95 -23.26 6.01
CA LYS A 323 -25.07 -24.06 4.79
C LYS A 323 -23.73 -24.30 4.10
N GLU A 324 -22.90 -23.25 3.95
CA GLU A 324 -21.75 -23.28 3.05
C GLU A 324 -20.43 -23.58 3.78
N LEU A 325 -20.29 -23.19 5.06
CA LEU A 325 -19.05 -23.35 5.85
C LEU A 325 -19.36 -23.73 7.32
N PRO A 326 -20.12 -24.82 7.58
CA PRO A 326 -20.46 -25.23 8.94
C PRO A 326 -19.23 -25.53 9.80
N GLU A 327 -18.10 -25.89 9.20
CA GLU A 327 -16.81 -26.09 9.89
C GLU A 327 -16.35 -24.86 10.67
N MET A 328 -16.80 -23.66 10.30
CA MET A 328 -16.50 -22.43 11.03
C MET A 328 -17.20 -22.40 12.40
N GLY A 329 -18.43 -22.91 12.48
CA GLY A 329 -19.22 -22.94 13.71
C GLY A 329 -19.56 -21.53 14.19
N LEU A 330 -19.89 -20.61 13.25
CA LEU A 330 -20.32 -19.24 13.58
C LEU A 330 -21.63 -19.29 14.35
N LYS A 331 -21.72 -18.51 15.43
CA LYS A 331 -22.94 -18.36 16.23
C LYS A 331 -23.38 -16.90 16.25
N LYS A 332 -24.67 -16.66 16.56
CA LYS A 332 -25.21 -15.29 16.61
C LYS A 332 -24.45 -14.40 17.60
N GLU A 333 -24.00 -14.94 18.70
CA GLU A 333 -23.18 -14.26 19.72
C GLU A 333 -21.81 -13.78 19.22
N ASN A 334 -21.27 -14.38 18.15
CA ASN A 334 -20.03 -13.96 17.52
C ASN A 334 -20.25 -12.79 16.54
N CYS A 335 -21.51 -12.52 16.14
CA CYS A 335 -21.86 -11.52 15.17
C CYS A 335 -22.11 -10.16 15.85
N ARG A 336 -21.53 -9.09 15.28
CA ARG A 336 -21.80 -7.71 15.72
C ARG A 336 -22.42 -6.95 14.57
N GLU A 337 -23.67 -6.51 14.73
CA GLU A 337 -24.34 -5.60 13.80
C GLU A 337 -24.00 -4.16 14.15
N MET A 338 -23.63 -3.38 13.14
CA MET A 338 -23.24 -1.98 13.29
C MET A 338 -23.44 -1.24 11.96
N SER A 339 -23.29 0.07 11.94
CA SER A 339 -23.22 0.84 10.69
C SER A 339 -21.96 0.50 9.91
N TRP A 340 -21.97 0.74 8.58
CA TRP A 340 -20.78 0.51 7.76
C TRP A 340 -19.58 1.31 8.26
N ILE A 341 -19.75 2.56 8.67
CA ILE A 341 -18.64 3.39 9.16
C ILE A 341 -18.02 2.86 10.46
N GLU A 342 -18.83 2.33 11.39
CA GLU A 342 -18.32 1.69 12.60
C GLU A 342 -17.54 0.41 12.25
N SER A 343 -17.97 -0.32 11.22
CA SER A 343 -17.24 -1.50 10.75
C SER A 343 -15.85 -1.15 10.18
N VAL A 344 -15.64 0.06 9.66
CA VAL A 344 -14.31 0.52 9.23
C VAL A 344 -13.36 0.61 10.43
N LEU A 345 -13.79 1.17 11.56
CA LEU A 345 -13.00 1.21 12.80
C LEU A 345 -12.75 -0.21 13.35
N TRP A 346 -13.79 -1.04 13.35
CA TRP A 346 -13.65 -2.44 13.76
C TRP A 346 -12.54 -3.17 12.97
N TRP A 347 -12.49 -2.98 11.65
CA TRP A 347 -11.46 -3.56 10.78
C TRP A 347 -10.08 -2.91 10.91
N ASP A 348 -9.99 -1.68 11.41
CA ASP A 348 -8.72 -0.96 11.64
C ASP A 348 -8.05 -1.33 12.98
N GLY A 349 -8.53 -2.37 13.65
CA GLY A 349 -7.93 -2.91 14.88
C GLY A 349 -8.67 -2.55 16.16
N PHE A 350 -9.91 -2.03 16.04
CA PHE A 350 -10.81 -1.81 17.19
C PHE A 350 -11.87 -2.91 17.30
N ASP A 351 -11.51 -4.13 16.96
CA ASP A 351 -12.39 -5.28 16.96
C ASP A 351 -12.64 -5.87 18.36
N GLU A 352 -11.81 -5.54 19.35
CA GLU A 352 -12.00 -5.87 20.74
C GLU A 352 -12.58 -4.67 21.50
N GLY A 353 -13.66 -4.89 22.28
CA GLY A 353 -14.26 -3.88 23.12
C GLY A 353 -15.23 -2.91 22.42
N THR A 354 -15.24 -1.67 22.86
CA THR A 354 -16.11 -0.60 22.35
C THR A 354 -15.48 0.11 21.16
N ILE A 355 -16.26 0.32 20.10
CA ILE A 355 -15.81 1.12 18.94
C ILE A 355 -15.56 2.57 19.43
N PRO A 356 -14.40 3.14 19.12
CA PRO A 356 -14.08 4.53 19.51
C PRO A 356 -14.97 5.54 18.74
N PRO A 357 -14.96 6.82 19.13
CA PRO A 357 -15.64 7.87 18.37
C PRO A 357 -15.22 7.87 16.90
N LEU A 358 -16.15 8.14 16.00
CA LEU A 358 -15.91 8.09 14.53
C LEU A 358 -14.86 9.10 14.07
N GLU A 359 -14.63 10.18 14.81
CA GLU A 359 -13.57 11.16 14.59
C GLU A 359 -12.16 10.55 14.66
N THR A 360 -12.02 9.35 15.25
CA THR A 360 -10.79 8.55 15.22
C THR A 360 -10.33 8.28 13.78
N LEU A 361 -11.27 8.21 12.81
CA LEU A 361 -10.96 8.08 11.38
C LEU A 361 -10.18 9.27 10.82
N LEU A 362 -10.28 10.45 11.45
CA LEU A 362 -9.55 11.66 11.05
C LEU A 362 -8.12 11.70 11.61
N SER A 363 -7.81 10.85 12.61
CA SER A 363 -6.45 10.78 13.16
C SER A 363 -5.50 10.09 12.17
N ARG A 364 -4.34 10.69 11.98
CA ARG A 364 -3.24 10.15 11.19
C ARG A 364 -2.20 9.41 12.03
N ASP A 365 -2.43 9.32 13.33
CA ASP A 365 -1.58 8.54 14.22
C ASP A 365 -1.75 7.06 13.96
N TYR A 366 -0.63 6.37 13.86
CA TYR A 366 -0.58 4.94 13.59
C TYR A 366 0.62 4.31 14.29
N PRO A 367 0.45 3.17 14.95
CA PRO A 367 1.57 2.46 15.55
C PRO A 367 2.62 2.12 14.49
N ILE A 368 3.85 2.54 14.70
CA ILE A 368 4.95 2.32 13.78
C ILE A 368 5.78 1.13 14.32
N ASN A 369 6.09 0.18 13.46
CA ASN A 369 6.85 -1.02 13.79
C ASN A 369 7.89 -1.28 12.70
N PHE A 370 8.85 -2.14 13.01
CA PHE A 370 9.64 -2.81 11.99
C PHE A 370 8.77 -3.88 11.33
N LEU A 371 8.83 -4.00 10.01
CA LEU A 371 8.02 -4.95 9.29
C LEU A 371 8.63 -5.40 7.96
N LYS A 372 8.23 -6.60 7.51
CA LYS A 372 8.40 -7.05 6.12
C LYS A 372 7.11 -7.67 5.63
N ARG A 373 6.81 -7.46 4.34
CA ARG A 373 5.64 -8.00 3.65
C ARG A 373 6.06 -8.65 2.34
N LYS A 374 5.31 -9.69 1.94
CA LYS A 374 5.37 -10.31 0.61
C LYS A 374 3.96 -10.69 0.19
N SER A 375 3.76 -11.01 -1.09
CA SER A 375 2.45 -11.45 -1.58
C SER A 375 2.55 -12.51 -2.66
N ASP A 376 1.50 -13.32 -2.76
CA ASP A 376 1.27 -14.32 -3.79
C ASP A 376 -0.21 -14.42 -4.15
N TYR A 377 -0.50 -15.14 -5.23
CA TYR A 377 -1.85 -15.51 -5.66
C TYR A 377 -1.98 -17.02 -5.73
N VAL A 378 -3.10 -17.56 -5.23
CA VAL A 378 -3.44 -18.97 -5.26
C VAL A 378 -4.56 -19.19 -6.28
N GLN A 379 -4.35 -20.12 -7.20
CA GLN A 379 -5.25 -20.42 -8.33
C GLN A 379 -5.88 -21.80 -8.23
N SER A 380 -5.30 -22.67 -7.42
CA SER A 380 -5.82 -24.02 -7.14
C SER A 380 -5.78 -24.30 -5.65
N PRO A 381 -6.77 -24.99 -5.08
CA PRO A 381 -6.81 -25.26 -3.65
C PRO A 381 -5.58 -26.05 -3.18
N ILE A 382 -5.03 -25.65 -2.06
CA ILE A 382 -3.94 -26.37 -1.36
C ILE A 382 -4.56 -27.58 -0.67
N SER A 383 -4.05 -28.78 -0.89
CA SER A 383 -4.56 -30.01 -0.26
C SER A 383 -4.38 -30.00 1.27
N LYS A 384 -5.21 -30.74 2.01
CA LYS A 384 -5.07 -30.87 3.46
C LYS A 384 -3.67 -31.31 3.88
N ALA A 385 -3.10 -32.30 3.19
CA ALA A 385 -1.76 -32.78 3.50
C ALA A 385 -0.69 -31.68 3.32
N ASN A 386 -0.82 -30.84 2.28
CA ASN A 386 0.08 -29.71 2.07
C ASN A 386 -0.15 -28.58 3.08
N LEU A 387 -1.40 -28.34 3.50
CA LEU A 387 -1.71 -27.41 4.59
C LEU A 387 -1.06 -27.87 5.90
N ASP A 388 -1.15 -29.16 6.25
CA ASP A 388 -0.52 -29.70 7.46
C ASP A 388 1.01 -29.55 7.43
N GLN A 389 1.65 -29.71 6.26
CA GLN A 389 3.09 -29.44 6.13
C GLN A 389 3.40 -27.93 6.23
N LEU A 390 2.55 -27.08 5.70
CA LEU A 390 2.68 -25.63 5.80
C LEU A 390 2.56 -25.19 7.27
N TRP A 391 1.64 -25.78 8.04
CA TRP A 391 1.50 -25.49 9.48
C TRP A 391 2.74 -25.85 10.27
N LYS A 392 3.33 -27.03 10.02
CA LYS A 392 4.59 -27.44 10.64
C LYS A 392 5.70 -26.45 10.34
N LYS A 393 5.80 -25.99 9.08
CA LYS A 393 6.79 -24.99 8.68
C LYS A 393 6.56 -23.64 9.36
N MET A 394 5.32 -23.17 9.48
CA MET A 394 5.00 -21.92 10.16
C MET A 394 5.32 -21.99 11.66
N ILE A 395 4.98 -23.10 12.32
CA ILE A 395 5.28 -23.33 13.75
C ILE A 395 6.79 -23.37 13.98
N GLU A 396 7.55 -24.05 13.12
CA GLU A 396 9.03 -24.08 13.13
C GLU A 396 9.63 -22.67 13.06
N LEU A 397 9.15 -21.82 12.14
CA LEU A 397 9.62 -20.45 11.96
C LEU A 397 9.18 -19.52 13.10
N GLY A 398 8.03 -19.75 13.69
CA GLY A 398 7.58 -19.16 14.96
C GLY A 398 6.91 -17.79 14.90
N ASN A 399 7.25 -16.90 13.93
CA ASN A 399 6.76 -15.51 13.96
C ASN A 399 6.11 -15.04 12.65
N VAL A 400 6.22 -15.78 11.55
CA VAL A 400 5.65 -15.39 10.27
C VAL A 400 4.19 -15.79 10.18
N GLY A 401 3.32 -14.84 9.84
CA GLY A 401 1.91 -15.08 9.56
C GLY A 401 1.56 -15.01 8.08
N LEU A 402 0.41 -15.58 7.74
CA LEU A 402 -0.22 -15.50 6.43
C LEU A 402 -1.62 -14.88 6.55
N MET A 403 -1.99 -14.07 5.59
CA MET A 403 -3.32 -13.50 5.48
C MET A 403 -3.88 -13.84 4.09
N PHE A 404 -4.95 -14.64 4.05
CA PHE A 404 -5.64 -15.01 2.82
C PHE A 404 -6.83 -14.08 2.62
N ASN A 405 -6.89 -13.45 1.45
CA ASN A 405 -7.96 -12.52 1.07
C ASN A 405 -8.69 -13.10 -0.13
N PRO A 406 -9.98 -13.48 -0.01
CA PRO A 406 -10.72 -14.17 -1.06
C PRO A 406 -10.98 -13.24 -2.24
N TYR A 407 -10.98 -13.82 -3.42
CA TYR A 407 -11.35 -13.22 -4.69
C TYR A 407 -12.76 -13.68 -5.11
N GLY A 408 -13.05 -13.78 -6.38
CA GLY A 408 -14.37 -14.13 -6.88
C GLY A 408 -15.35 -12.93 -6.92
N GLY A 409 -16.61 -13.18 -7.14
CA GLY A 409 -17.60 -12.11 -7.35
C GLY A 409 -17.16 -11.14 -8.44
N ARG A 410 -17.30 -9.84 -8.21
CA ARG A 410 -16.94 -8.77 -9.17
C ARG A 410 -15.50 -8.87 -9.70
N MET A 411 -14.58 -9.44 -8.91
CA MET A 411 -13.20 -9.64 -9.34
C MET A 411 -13.06 -10.61 -10.50
N SER A 412 -14.01 -11.53 -10.69
CA SER A 412 -14.01 -12.50 -11.81
C SER A 412 -14.71 -11.97 -13.06
N GLU A 413 -15.46 -10.87 -12.94
CA GLU A 413 -16.23 -10.28 -14.05
C GLU A 413 -15.44 -9.21 -14.81
N ILE A 414 -14.54 -8.50 -14.12
CA ILE A 414 -13.75 -7.42 -14.72
C ILE A 414 -12.58 -8.02 -15.51
N PRO A 415 -12.40 -7.65 -16.81
CA PRO A 415 -11.28 -8.12 -17.61
C PRO A 415 -9.92 -7.75 -17.01
N ALA A 416 -8.92 -8.62 -17.16
CA ALA A 416 -7.57 -8.38 -16.66
C ALA A 416 -6.89 -7.13 -17.28
N SER A 417 -7.33 -6.70 -18.46
CA SER A 417 -6.84 -5.51 -19.18
C SER A 417 -7.60 -4.22 -18.88
N ALA A 418 -8.72 -4.28 -18.13
CA ALA A 418 -9.55 -3.10 -17.84
C ALA A 418 -8.79 -2.02 -17.05
N THR A 419 -7.89 -2.43 -16.18
CA THR A 419 -6.93 -1.59 -15.46
C THR A 419 -5.54 -2.25 -15.53
N PRO A 420 -4.45 -1.58 -15.17
CA PRO A 420 -3.14 -2.22 -15.09
C PRO A 420 -3.07 -3.44 -14.18
N PHE A 421 -3.93 -3.51 -13.17
CA PHE A 421 -4.00 -4.64 -12.23
C PHE A 421 -4.60 -5.89 -12.91
N PRO A 422 -3.81 -6.95 -13.20
CA PRO A 422 -4.24 -8.07 -14.04
C PRO A 422 -4.81 -9.27 -13.26
N HIS A 423 -4.72 -9.25 -11.92
CA HIS A 423 -5.04 -10.42 -11.10
C HIS A 423 -6.55 -10.50 -10.84
N ARG A 424 -7.29 -10.95 -11.85
CA ARG A 424 -8.76 -11.01 -11.91
C ARG A 424 -9.26 -12.46 -11.84
N ALA A 425 -10.08 -12.88 -12.78
CA ALA A 425 -10.59 -14.27 -12.88
C ALA A 425 -9.47 -15.31 -12.77
N GLY A 426 -9.79 -16.49 -12.22
CA GLY A 426 -8.88 -17.61 -12.04
C GLY A 426 -8.05 -17.56 -10.76
N ASN A 427 -8.11 -16.48 -9.95
CA ASN A 427 -7.51 -16.45 -8.64
C ASN A 427 -8.56 -16.76 -7.57
N LEU A 428 -8.28 -17.73 -6.69
CA LEU A 428 -9.13 -18.04 -5.55
C LEU A 428 -8.95 -17.03 -4.44
N PHE A 429 -7.70 -16.73 -4.11
CA PHE A 429 -7.34 -15.75 -3.08
C PHE A 429 -5.93 -15.23 -3.25
N LYS A 430 -5.65 -14.10 -2.60
CA LYS A 430 -4.31 -13.52 -2.46
C LYS A 430 -3.77 -13.82 -1.07
N ILE A 431 -2.49 -14.18 -0.99
CA ILE A 431 -1.74 -14.30 0.26
C ILE A 431 -0.98 -13.00 0.52
N GLN A 432 -1.06 -12.49 1.74
CA GLN A 432 -0.06 -11.59 2.31
C GLN A 432 0.74 -12.35 3.35
N TYR A 433 2.05 -12.39 3.19
CA TYR A 433 2.99 -12.81 4.22
C TYR A 433 3.30 -11.60 5.08
N PHE A 434 3.29 -11.77 6.39
CA PHE A 434 3.59 -10.67 7.29
C PHE A 434 4.45 -11.11 8.48
N ILE A 435 5.35 -10.23 8.85
CA ILE A 435 6.09 -10.28 10.10
C ILE A 435 6.29 -8.87 10.61
N ASN A 436 6.12 -8.68 11.92
CA ASN A 436 6.36 -7.42 12.62
C ASN A 436 7.28 -7.68 13.82
N TRP A 437 8.07 -6.67 14.19
CA TRP A 437 8.85 -6.67 15.43
C TRP A 437 9.01 -5.25 15.96
N SER A 438 9.36 -5.13 17.25
CA SER A 438 9.50 -3.85 17.96
C SER A 438 10.93 -3.48 18.27
N ASP A 439 11.83 -4.47 18.33
CA ASP A 439 13.18 -4.27 18.83
C ASP A 439 14.13 -3.83 17.70
N ASP A 440 14.87 -2.74 17.91
CA ASP A 440 15.90 -2.24 16.97
C ASP A 440 17.21 -3.02 17.16
N ASP A 441 17.18 -4.29 16.75
CA ASP A 441 18.32 -5.21 16.80
C ASP A 441 18.59 -5.76 15.39
N PRO A 442 19.76 -5.48 14.79
CA PRO A 442 20.12 -5.94 13.44
C PRO A 442 20.13 -7.48 13.28
N GLU A 443 20.50 -8.24 14.31
CA GLU A 443 20.49 -9.71 14.23
C GLU A 443 19.06 -10.26 14.29
N LEU A 444 18.18 -9.66 15.08
CA LEU A 444 16.74 -9.98 15.05
C LEU A 444 16.12 -9.62 13.70
N GLU A 445 16.41 -8.44 13.14
CA GLU A 445 15.95 -8.07 11.80
C GLU A 445 16.36 -9.11 10.76
N LYS A 446 17.66 -9.47 10.73
CA LYS A 446 18.19 -10.48 9.82
C LYS A 446 17.48 -11.82 9.96
N ASN A 447 17.22 -12.25 11.19
CA ASN A 447 16.49 -13.49 11.47
C ASN A 447 15.03 -13.41 10.95
N TYR A 448 14.30 -12.33 11.24
CA TYR A 448 12.92 -12.16 10.79
C TYR A 448 12.79 -12.07 9.28
N LEU A 449 13.73 -11.38 8.61
CA LEU A 449 13.80 -11.36 7.15
C LEU A 449 14.08 -12.76 6.57
N ALA A 450 14.95 -13.56 7.21
CA ALA A 450 15.21 -14.93 6.80
C ALA A 450 13.98 -15.82 6.98
N GLN A 451 13.22 -15.68 8.07
CA GLN A 451 11.99 -16.44 8.32
C GLN A 451 10.94 -16.18 7.24
N ILE A 452 10.61 -14.92 6.94
CA ILE A 452 9.59 -14.60 5.94
C ILE A 452 10.02 -15.04 4.52
N ARG A 453 11.31 -14.91 4.18
CA ARG A 453 11.87 -15.41 2.91
C ARG A 453 11.81 -16.94 2.82
N SER A 454 12.10 -17.64 3.92
CA SER A 454 11.99 -19.09 4.00
C SER A 454 10.54 -19.57 3.78
N LEU A 455 9.56 -18.95 4.44
CA LEU A 455 8.15 -19.29 4.23
C LEU A 455 7.69 -18.99 2.80
N TYR A 456 8.08 -17.82 2.27
CA TYR A 456 7.79 -17.44 0.89
C TYR A 456 8.37 -18.46 -0.12
N SER A 457 9.60 -18.90 0.08
CA SER A 457 10.22 -19.95 -0.75
C SER A 457 9.47 -21.28 -0.63
N TYR A 458 9.09 -21.67 0.59
CA TYR A 458 8.37 -22.91 0.86
C TYR A 458 7.03 -23.00 0.12
N THR A 459 6.31 -21.89 0.00
CA THR A 459 4.99 -21.84 -0.66
C THR A 459 5.04 -21.87 -2.19
N THR A 460 6.23 -21.85 -2.81
CA THR A 460 6.39 -21.85 -4.27
C THR A 460 5.55 -22.90 -5.02
N PRO A 461 5.39 -24.15 -4.53
CA PRO A 461 4.56 -25.15 -5.22
C PRO A 461 3.07 -24.81 -5.28
N PHE A 462 2.56 -23.99 -4.37
CA PHE A 462 1.13 -23.76 -4.11
C PHE A 462 0.58 -22.48 -4.75
N VAL A 463 1.44 -21.61 -5.26
CA VAL A 463 1.09 -20.27 -5.75
C VAL A 463 1.17 -20.18 -7.26
N SER A 464 0.70 -19.08 -7.82
CA SER A 464 0.72 -18.79 -9.25
C SER A 464 2.12 -18.93 -9.85
N LYS A 465 2.18 -19.40 -11.10
CA LYS A 465 3.42 -19.67 -11.85
C LYS A 465 3.35 -18.99 -13.21
N ASN A 466 4.51 -18.68 -13.76
CA ASN A 466 4.69 -18.16 -15.12
C ASN A 466 3.88 -16.86 -15.41
N PRO A 467 4.08 -15.79 -14.65
CA PRO A 467 5.02 -15.59 -13.54
C PRO A 467 4.42 -15.95 -12.17
N ARG A 468 5.27 -16.15 -11.16
CA ARG A 468 4.86 -16.03 -9.75
C ARG A 468 4.49 -14.57 -9.51
N SER A 469 3.21 -14.32 -9.31
CA SER A 469 2.64 -12.97 -9.31
C SER A 469 2.68 -12.32 -7.91
N ALA A 470 2.73 -11.00 -7.88
CA ALA A 470 2.71 -10.21 -6.65
C ALA A 470 1.72 -9.03 -6.76
N TYR A 471 1.38 -8.42 -5.63
CA TYR A 471 0.51 -7.26 -5.56
C TYR A 471 1.32 -5.96 -5.35
N LEU A 472 1.14 -4.97 -6.22
CA LEU A 472 1.94 -3.75 -6.23
C LEU A 472 1.90 -2.98 -4.90
N ASN A 473 0.73 -2.83 -4.26
CA ASN A 473 0.64 -2.16 -2.95
C ASN A 473 1.21 -3.00 -1.80
N TYR A 474 1.57 -4.27 -2.05
CA TYR A 474 2.38 -5.09 -1.15
C TYR A 474 3.79 -5.21 -1.68
N ARG A 475 4.36 -4.05 -2.02
CA ARG A 475 5.68 -3.93 -2.65
C ARG A 475 6.73 -4.74 -1.91
N ASP A 476 7.59 -5.39 -2.68
CA ASP A 476 8.62 -6.29 -2.19
C ASP A 476 9.87 -6.20 -3.09
N LEU A 477 10.94 -5.61 -2.59
CA LEU A 477 12.17 -5.45 -3.34
C LEU A 477 12.92 -6.77 -3.57
N ASP A 478 12.60 -7.83 -2.80
CA ASP A 478 13.22 -9.15 -3.01
C ASP A 478 12.83 -9.80 -4.36
N ILE A 479 11.75 -9.34 -5.02
CA ILE A 479 11.31 -9.92 -6.30
C ILE A 479 12.00 -9.31 -7.52
N GLY A 480 12.86 -8.34 -7.31
CA GLY A 480 13.66 -7.64 -8.30
C GLY A 480 13.63 -6.13 -8.11
N THR A 481 14.73 -5.48 -8.44
CA THR A 481 14.91 -4.03 -8.40
C THR A 481 15.67 -3.57 -9.62
N SER A 482 15.53 -2.30 -9.97
CA SER A 482 16.40 -1.63 -10.90
C SER A 482 17.64 -1.12 -10.19
N THR A 483 18.81 -1.37 -10.78
CA THR A 483 20.09 -0.91 -10.27
C THR A 483 20.21 0.61 -10.46
N ASN A 484 20.51 1.33 -9.38
CA ASN A 484 20.71 2.79 -9.38
C ASN A 484 19.52 3.61 -9.91
N GLY A 485 18.30 3.06 -9.88
CA GLY A 485 17.10 3.76 -10.32
C GLY A 485 17.08 4.16 -11.80
N LYS A 486 18.03 3.67 -12.62
CA LYS A 486 18.09 3.95 -14.06
C LYS A 486 17.09 3.14 -14.88
N ASN A 487 16.46 2.14 -14.26
CA ASN A 487 15.39 1.30 -14.79
C ASN A 487 15.56 0.97 -16.27
N SER A 488 16.50 0.08 -16.58
CA SER A 488 16.50 -0.52 -17.91
C SER A 488 15.22 -1.37 -18.08
N TYR A 489 14.76 -1.51 -19.31
CA TYR A 489 13.61 -2.36 -19.62
C TYR A 489 13.79 -3.78 -19.06
N GLU A 490 14.97 -4.38 -19.23
CA GLU A 490 15.26 -5.74 -18.77
C GLU A 490 15.19 -5.88 -17.24
N GLU A 491 15.73 -4.91 -16.49
CA GLU A 491 15.61 -4.89 -15.03
C GLU A 491 14.15 -4.71 -14.60
N GLY A 492 13.46 -3.75 -15.22
CA GLY A 492 12.05 -3.46 -14.94
C GLY A 492 11.12 -4.64 -15.23
N ARG A 493 11.43 -5.43 -16.26
CA ARG A 493 10.66 -6.62 -16.63
C ARG A 493 10.71 -7.70 -15.55
N VAL A 494 11.81 -7.83 -14.78
CA VAL A 494 11.96 -8.84 -13.73
C VAL A 494 10.85 -8.75 -12.67
N TYR A 495 10.51 -7.55 -12.21
CA TYR A 495 9.43 -7.32 -11.24
C TYR A 495 8.12 -6.91 -11.92
N GLY A 496 8.18 -6.21 -13.05
CA GLY A 496 7.02 -5.66 -13.72
C GLY A 496 6.03 -6.72 -14.18
N VAL A 497 6.50 -7.81 -14.79
CA VAL A 497 5.63 -8.92 -15.20
C VAL A 497 4.98 -9.66 -14.03
N LYS A 498 5.58 -9.62 -12.84
CA LYS A 498 5.00 -10.21 -11.62
C LYS A 498 3.83 -9.38 -11.09
N TYR A 499 3.92 -8.05 -11.20
CA TYR A 499 2.85 -7.15 -10.82
C TYR A 499 1.77 -7.01 -11.89
N PHE A 500 2.15 -6.96 -13.18
CA PHE A 500 1.28 -6.51 -14.26
C PHE A 500 1.03 -7.55 -15.36
N LYS A 501 1.69 -8.70 -15.34
CA LYS A 501 1.58 -9.73 -16.41
C LYS A 501 1.67 -9.09 -17.80
N ASP A 502 0.73 -9.39 -18.69
CA ASP A 502 0.68 -8.87 -20.08
C ASP A 502 0.44 -7.36 -20.16
N ASN A 503 -0.09 -6.74 -19.09
CA ASN A 503 -0.30 -5.29 -19.03
C ASN A 503 1.03 -4.51 -18.89
N PHE A 504 2.13 -5.16 -18.53
CA PHE A 504 3.44 -4.52 -18.35
C PHE A 504 3.91 -3.81 -19.62
N GLU A 505 3.77 -4.46 -20.79
CA GLU A 505 4.20 -3.90 -22.06
C GLU A 505 3.45 -2.60 -22.42
N ARG A 506 2.15 -2.54 -22.13
CA ARG A 506 1.36 -1.31 -22.34
C ARG A 506 1.83 -0.20 -21.39
N LEU A 507 2.11 -0.51 -20.13
CA LEU A 507 2.65 0.44 -19.16
C LEU A 507 3.99 1.02 -19.62
N VAL A 508 4.90 0.18 -20.13
CA VAL A 508 6.21 0.62 -20.65
C VAL A 508 6.04 1.55 -21.85
N LYS A 509 5.12 1.26 -22.78
CA LYS A 509 4.82 2.13 -23.92
C LYS A 509 4.29 3.49 -23.46
N VAL A 510 3.35 3.51 -22.51
CA VAL A 510 2.83 4.76 -21.94
C VAL A 510 3.94 5.55 -21.26
N LYS A 511 4.75 4.89 -20.41
CA LYS A 511 5.91 5.53 -19.77
C LYS A 511 6.86 6.17 -20.76
N THR A 512 7.21 5.45 -21.83
CA THR A 512 8.10 5.95 -22.88
C THR A 512 7.54 7.19 -23.58
N ALA A 513 6.22 7.22 -23.79
CA ALA A 513 5.57 8.36 -24.43
C ALA A 513 5.50 9.61 -23.54
N VAL A 514 5.24 9.44 -22.23
CA VAL A 514 4.96 10.57 -21.32
C VAL A 514 6.17 11.03 -20.51
N ASP A 515 7.12 10.16 -20.25
CA ASP A 515 8.35 10.45 -19.50
C ASP A 515 9.54 9.64 -20.06
N PRO A 516 9.98 9.97 -21.31
CA PRO A 516 11.03 9.21 -22.01
C PRO A 516 12.40 9.28 -21.31
N ASP A 517 12.67 10.32 -20.53
CA ASP A 517 13.91 10.50 -19.79
C ASP A 517 13.87 9.81 -18.41
N ASN A 518 12.74 9.16 -18.08
CA ASN A 518 12.54 8.44 -16.82
C ASN A 518 12.82 9.29 -15.58
N PHE A 519 12.29 10.53 -15.57
CA PHE A 519 12.39 11.43 -14.41
C PHE A 519 11.66 10.86 -13.20
N PHE A 520 10.40 10.42 -13.37
CA PHE A 520 9.61 9.78 -12.32
C PHE A 520 10.02 8.32 -12.17
N ARG A 521 10.94 8.05 -11.25
CA ARG A 521 11.50 6.71 -11.04
C ARG A 521 11.66 6.34 -9.58
N ASN A 522 11.72 5.04 -9.34
CA ASN A 522 12.10 4.42 -8.07
C ASN A 522 12.64 3.01 -8.36
N GLN A 523 13.03 2.28 -7.33
CA GLN A 523 13.65 0.94 -7.46
C GLN A 523 12.76 -0.08 -8.18
N GLN A 524 11.45 0.14 -8.28
CA GLN A 524 10.49 -0.72 -8.99
C GLN A 524 9.47 0.08 -9.81
N SER A 525 9.85 1.24 -10.36
CA SER A 525 8.98 1.98 -11.28
C SER A 525 8.91 1.33 -12.66
N ILE A 526 7.90 1.70 -13.44
CA ILE A 526 7.81 1.30 -14.84
C ILE A 526 8.96 1.95 -15.62
N PRO A 527 9.77 1.19 -16.37
CA PRO A 527 10.86 1.72 -17.18
C PRO A 527 10.35 2.35 -18.47
N SER A 528 11.14 3.26 -19.06
CA SER A 528 11.00 3.65 -20.47
C SER A 528 11.80 2.69 -21.36
N LEU A 529 11.40 2.58 -22.64
CA LEU A 529 12.21 1.90 -23.65
C LEU A 529 13.49 2.69 -23.94
N PRO A 530 14.58 2.03 -24.29
CA PRO A 530 15.80 2.70 -24.79
C PRO A 530 15.47 3.59 -25.98
N LYS A 531 16.15 4.76 -26.05
CA LYS A 531 16.11 5.65 -27.22
C LYS A 531 16.83 5.02 -28.40
#